data_3b569d850e3269a44d9b4eaadef48b8b
#
_entry.id   3b569d850e3269a44d9b4eaadef48b8b
#
_cell.length_a   1.000
_cell.length_b   1.000
_cell.length_c   1.000
_cell.angle_alpha   90.00
_cell.angle_beta   90.00
_cell.angle_gamma   90.00
#
_symmetry.space_group_name_H-M   'P 1'
#
loop_
_entity.id
_entity.type
_entity.pdbx_description
1 polymer ?
#
loop_
_entity_poly.entity_id
_entity_poly.type
_entity_poly.pdbx_seq_one_letter_code
_entity_poly.pdbx_strand_id
1 'polypeptide(L)' 'MSNPLIVQLDMAEFCEATDLSDVYVIEIVEHGILEPQGKQPKDWRFN' A
#
# COMPACT_ATOMS: atom_id res chain seq x y z
N MET A 1 -0.37 -28.29 -1.89
CA MET A 1 -0.14 -27.44 -0.90
C MET A 1 0.00 -26.07 -1.40
N SER A 2 -0.52 -25.27 -0.79
CA SER A 2 -0.48 -23.95 -1.26
C SER A 2 0.31 -23.14 -0.29
N ASN A 3 1.07 -22.28 -0.82
CA ASN A 3 1.70 -21.30 -0.01
C ASN A 3 0.75 -20.21 0.22
N PRO A 4 0.72 -19.71 1.41
CA PRO A 4 0.08 -18.44 1.60
C PRO A 4 0.91 -17.44 0.84
N LEU A 5 0.33 -16.91 -0.18
CA LEU A 5 1.01 -15.89 -0.91
C LEU A 5 0.86 -14.61 -0.14
N ILE A 6 1.97 -14.11 0.34
CA ILE A 6 1.96 -12.78 0.89
C ILE A 6 2.07 -11.87 -0.31
N VAL A 7 0.95 -11.33 -0.71
CA VAL A 7 0.91 -10.43 -1.83
C VAL A 7 1.12 -9.03 -1.30
N GLN A 8 2.22 -8.44 -1.69
CA GLN A 8 2.47 -7.05 -1.36
C GLN A 8 2.16 -6.22 -2.58
N LEU A 9 1.35 -5.22 -2.41
CA LEU A 9 0.93 -4.35 -3.48
C LEU A 9 1.75 -3.09 -3.44
N ASP A 10 2.19 -2.61 -4.58
CA ASP A 10 2.81 -1.31 -4.63
C ASP A 10 1.71 -0.24 -4.66
N MET A 11 2.13 1.03 -4.69
CA MET A 11 1.17 2.13 -4.61
C MET A 11 0.14 2.06 -5.73
N ALA A 12 0.58 1.81 -6.96
CA ALA A 12 -0.34 1.79 -8.08
C ALA A 12 -1.33 0.64 -7.95
N GLU A 13 -0.84 -0.52 -7.56
CA GLU A 13 -1.71 -1.67 -7.40
C GLU A 13 -2.68 -1.48 -6.25
N PHE A 14 -2.21 -0.89 -5.17
CA PHE A 14 -3.06 -0.64 -4.01
C PHE A 14 -4.16 0.36 -4.34
N CYS A 15 -3.81 1.42 -5.06
CA CYS A 15 -4.81 2.42 -5.45
C CYS A 15 -5.83 1.81 -6.38
N GLU A 16 -5.41 0.95 -7.28
CA GLU A 16 -6.34 0.31 -8.20
C GLU A 16 -7.26 -0.65 -7.47
N ALA A 17 -6.71 -1.40 -6.54
CA ALA A 17 -7.51 -2.40 -5.81
C ALA A 17 -8.53 -1.74 -4.89
N THR A 18 -8.21 -0.58 -4.34
CA THR A 18 -9.08 0.09 -3.38
C THR A 18 -9.88 1.23 -3.98
N ASP A 19 -9.58 1.58 -5.22
CA ASP A 19 -10.22 2.71 -5.91
C ASP A 19 -9.93 4.04 -5.20
N LEU A 20 -8.78 4.14 -4.56
CA LEU A 20 -8.37 5.36 -3.89
C LEU A 20 -7.30 6.05 -4.72
N SER A 21 -7.19 7.37 -4.56
CA SER A 21 -6.14 8.11 -5.23
C SER A 21 -4.85 7.99 -4.42
N ASP A 22 -3.71 8.17 -5.09
CA ASP A 22 -2.43 8.11 -4.42
C ASP A 22 -2.29 9.23 -3.39
N VAL A 23 -2.82 10.40 -3.68
CA VAL A 23 -2.79 11.50 -2.72
C VAL A 23 -3.52 11.12 -1.45
N TYR A 24 -4.68 10.51 -1.60
CA TYR A 24 -5.45 10.11 -0.43
C TYR A 24 -4.72 9.03 0.37
N VAL A 25 -4.10 8.08 -0.33
CA VAL A 25 -3.36 7.03 0.35
C VAL A 25 -2.19 7.63 1.13
N ILE A 26 -1.48 8.58 0.53
CA ILE A 26 -0.39 9.24 1.22
C ILE A 26 -0.88 9.93 2.49
N GLU A 27 -2.03 10.56 2.41
CA GLU A 27 -2.58 11.24 3.58
C GLU A 27 -2.91 10.28 4.70
N ILE A 28 -3.54 9.15 4.38
CA ILE A 28 -3.90 8.22 5.44
C ILE A 28 -2.68 7.54 6.04
N VAL A 29 -1.61 7.40 5.27
CA VAL A 29 -0.37 6.89 5.83
C VAL A 29 0.23 7.92 6.77
N GLU A 30 0.21 9.19 6.39
CA GLU A 30 0.76 10.25 7.24
C GLU A 30 -0.03 10.40 8.52
N HIS A 31 -1.30 10.07 8.51
CA HIS A 31 -2.11 10.12 9.72
C HIS A 31 -1.95 8.86 10.58
N GLY A 32 -1.13 7.93 10.17
CA GLY A 32 -0.87 6.73 10.95
C GLY A 32 -1.94 5.67 10.85
N ILE A 33 -2.85 5.79 9.88
CA ILE A 33 -3.91 4.80 9.72
C ILE A 33 -3.38 3.55 9.05
N LEU A 34 -2.47 3.71 8.09
CA LEU A 34 -1.81 2.60 7.43
C LEU A 34 -0.31 2.70 7.66
N GLU A 35 0.33 1.55 7.72
CA GLU A 35 1.78 1.49 7.92
C GLU A 35 2.39 0.62 6.86
N PRO A 36 2.59 1.15 5.66
CA PRO A 36 3.23 0.37 4.61
C PRO A 36 4.70 0.17 4.91
N GLN A 37 5.29 -0.82 4.28
CA GLN A 37 6.72 -1.02 4.36
C GLN A 37 7.40 -0.12 3.35
N GLY A 38 8.56 0.39 3.71
CA GLY A 38 9.31 1.25 2.84
C GLY A 38 9.44 2.64 3.44
N LYS A 39 10.42 3.39 2.95
CA LYS A 39 10.71 4.71 3.53
C LYS A 39 10.10 5.84 2.74
N GLN A 40 9.87 5.65 1.45
CA GLN A 40 9.34 6.69 0.60
C GLN A 40 8.11 6.15 -0.11
N PRO A 41 7.19 7.01 -0.49
CA PRO A 41 5.95 6.54 -1.13
C PRO A 41 6.18 5.62 -2.32
N LYS A 42 7.22 5.88 -3.11
CA LYS A 42 7.50 5.05 -4.27
C LYS A 42 7.96 3.65 -3.89
N ASP A 43 8.41 3.48 -2.66
CA ASP A 43 8.90 2.19 -2.17
C ASP A 43 7.88 1.47 -1.31
N TRP A 44 6.76 2.09 -1.04
CA TRP A 44 5.78 1.51 -0.12
C TRP A 44 5.21 0.21 -0.69
N ARG A 45 5.02 -0.74 0.21
CA ARG A 45 4.37 -2.00 -0.09
C ARG A 45 3.27 -2.21 0.93
N PHE A 46 2.10 -2.57 0.45
CA PHE A 46 0.93 -2.76 1.29
C PHE A 46 0.55 -4.24 1.29
N ASN A 47 0.25 -4.74 2.46
CA ASN A 47 -0.18 -6.13 2.60
C ASN A 47 -1.69 -6.23 2.54
#